data_3e23930a48b609b6952ac14ea142b8ac
#
_entry.id   3e23930a48b609b6952ac14ea142b8ac
#
_cell.length_a   1.000
_cell.length_b   1.000
_cell.length_c   1.000
_cell.angle_alpha   90.00
_cell.angle_beta   90.00
_cell.angle_gamma   90.00
#
_symmetry.space_group_name_H-M   'P 1'
#
loop_
_entity.id
_entity.type
_entity.pdbx_description
1 polymer ?
#
loop_
_entity_poly.entity_id
_entity_poly.type
_entity_poly.pdbx_seq_one_letter_code
_entity_poly.pdbx_strand_id
1 'polypeptide(L)'
;MKIGILSDTHNNVDKICKAINFFNLHHVEFVLHAGDFSFPESAKYFSKLKVPFLAIFGNNDFDIYGFKKTIESFGNIYDAPYEFLLDNKSFLLTHRLFTPTKKYDYIIYGHTHRPSILKTYYGIQINPGETSGRRYGRCTVATLDTSTNNAEIFDLDLE
;
A
#
# COMPACT_ATOMS: atom_id res chain seq x y z
N MET A 1 -2.76 1.87 16.26
CA MET A 1 -1.62 1.59 15.35
C MET A 1 -1.67 2.51 14.16
N LYS A 2 -0.52 3.10 13.77
CA LYS A 2 -0.42 3.93 12.57
C LYS A 2 0.16 3.14 11.40
N ILE A 3 -0.60 3.02 10.32
CA ILE A 3 -0.28 2.20 9.14
C ILE A 3 0.01 3.11 7.95
N GLY A 4 1.16 2.92 7.29
CA GLY A 4 1.46 3.53 5.99
C GLY A 4 0.88 2.70 4.85
N ILE A 5 0.35 3.35 3.84
CA ILE A 5 -0.30 2.69 2.70
C ILE A 5 0.22 3.33 1.41
N LEU A 6 0.67 2.49 0.48
CA LEU A 6 1.08 2.93 -0.86
C LEU A 6 0.66 1.92 -1.93
N SER A 7 0.70 2.35 -3.19
CA SER A 7 0.33 1.53 -4.35
C SER A 7 0.94 2.09 -5.64
N ASP A 8 0.94 1.30 -6.69
CA ASP A 8 1.22 1.76 -8.06
C ASP A 8 2.58 2.49 -8.15
N THR A 9 3.63 1.84 -7.63
CA THR A 9 4.99 2.37 -7.57
C THR A 9 5.75 2.28 -8.89
N HIS A 10 5.36 1.35 -9.77
CA HIS A 10 5.83 1.21 -11.16
C HIS A 10 7.33 1.49 -11.37
N ASN A 11 8.18 0.83 -10.60
CA ASN A 11 9.65 0.97 -10.66
C ASN A 11 10.19 2.40 -10.46
N ASN A 12 9.40 3.34 -9.98
CA ASN A 12 9.90 4.69 -9.69
C ASN A 12 10.68 4.70 -8.36
N VAL A 13 11.97 4.35 -8.45
CA VAL A 13 12.84 4.18 -7.27
C VAL A 13 12.94 5.47 -6.45
N ASP A 14 13.00 6.63 -7.09
CA ASP A 14 13.08 7.92 -6.37
C ASP A 14 11.84 8.15 -5.52
N LYS A 15 10.66 7.87 -6.05
CA LYS A 15 9.39 8.02 -5.33
C LYS A 15 9.20 6.93 -4.28
N ILE A 16 9.65 5.70 -4.53
CA ILE A 16 9.70 4.63 -3.53
C ILE A 16 10.57 5.08 -2.34
N CYS A 17 11.76 5.62 -2.59
CA CYS A 17 12.64 6.12 -1.53
C CYS A 17 12.02 7.29 -0.76
N LYS A 18 11.33 8.22 -1.44
CA LYS A 18 10.58 9.29 -0.77
C LYS A 18 9.48 8.73 0.14
N ALA A 19 8.68 7.77 -0.34
CA ALA A 19 7.62 7.14 0.45
C ALA A 19 8.18 6.42 1.69
N ILE A 20 9.27 5.68 1.55
CA ILE A 20 9.94 5.00 2.66
C ILE A 20 10.43 6.02 3.70
N ASN A 21 11.08 7.09 3.27
CA ASN A 21 11.56 8.15 4.16
C ASN A 21 10.37 8.82 4.88
N PHE A 22 9.30 9.12 4.16
CA PHE A 22 8.07 9.67 4.74
C PHE A 22 7.53 8.75 5.85
N PHE A 23 7.35 7.46 5.58
CA PHE A 23 6.84 6.52 6.59
C PHE A 23 7.76 6.40 7.80
N ASN A 24 9.07 6.33 7.60
CA ASN A 24 10.04 6.26 8.69
C ASN A 24 10.04 7.53 9.56
N LEU A 25 9.83 8.72 8.96
CA LEU A 25 9.76 10.01 9.68
C LEU A 25 8.42 10.20 10.40
N HIS A 26 7.33 9.70 9.83
CA HIS A 26 5.98 9.83 10.39
C HIS A 26 5.63 8.74 11.41
N HIS A 27 6.63 7.92 11.79
CA HIS A 27 6.50 6.88 12.83
C HIS A 27 5.33 5.91 12.57
N VAL A 28 5.15 5.48 11.31
CA VAL A 28 4.23 4.38 11.04
C VAL A 28 4.77 3.09 11.66
N GLU A 29 3.88 2.20 12.04
CA GLU A 29 4.21 0.95 12.74
C GLU A 29 4.09 -0.27 11.82
N PHE A 30 3.47 -0.10 10.64
CA PHE A 30 3.28 -1.12 9.62
C PHE A 30 3.11 -0.47 8.26
N VAL A 31 3.53 -1.13 7.17
CA VAL A 31 3.34 -0.62 5.80
C VAL A 31 2.65 -1.65 4.92
N LEU A 32 1.62 -1.21 4.19
CA LEU A 32 0.86 -1.97 3.20
C LEU A 32 1.13 -1.45 1.80
N HIS A 33 1.36 -2.37 0.84
CA HIS A 33 1.48 -2.03 -0.58
C HIS A 33 0.38 -2.76 -1.38
N ALA A 34 -0.47 -2.01 -2.06
CA ALA A 34 -1.64 -2.53 -2.77
C ALA A 34 -1.36 -2.91 -4.25
N GLY A 35 -0.12 -3.32 -4.57
CA GLY A 35 0.25 -3.89 -5.88
C GLY A 35 0.77 -2.89 -6.91
N ASP A 36 1.18 -3.41 -8.06
CA ASP A 36 1.81 -2.71 -9.18
C ASP A 36 3.19 -2.10 -8.85
N PHE A 37 4.13 -2.98 -8.51
CA PHE A 37 5.56 -2.65 -8.42
C PHE A 37 6.23 -2.58 -9.79
N SER A 38 5.80 -3.44 -10.71
CA SER A 38 6.28 -3.81 -12.03
C SER A 38 7.42 -4.84 -12.03
N PHE A 39 8.54 -4.62 -11.36
CA PHE A 39 9.68 -5.56 -11.31
C PHE A 39 10.31 -5.69 -9.91
N PRO A 40 10.86 -6.88 -9.57
CA PRO A 40 11.44 -7.15 -8.25
C PRO A 40 12.59 -6.23 -7.84
N GLU A 41 13.33 -5.69 -8.81
CA GLU A 41 14.49 -4.83 -8.56
C GLU A 41 14.13 -3.57 -7.77
N SER A 42 12.93 -3.04 -7.98
CA SER A 42 12.45 -1.89 -7.20
C SER A 42 11.94 -2.28 -5.82
N ALA A 43 11.42 -3.50 -5.68
CA ALA A 43 10.91 -3.99 -4.40
C ALA A 43 11.99 -4.11 -3.31
N LYS A 44 13.26 -4.33 -3.69
CA LYS A 44 14.38 -4.41 -2.73
C LYS A 44 14.54 -3.15 -1.86
N TYR A 45 14.12 -1.98 -2.34
CA TYR A 45 14.27 -0.73 -1.60
C TYR A 45 13.39 -0.68 -0.35
N PHE A 46 12.29 -1.46 -0.30
CA PHE A 46 11.42 -1.57 0.87
C PHE A 46 12.10 -2.22 2.09
N SER A 47 13.25 -2.89 1.89
CA SER A 47 14.11 -3.34 3.00
C SER A 47 14.61 -2.20 3.90
N LYS A 48 14.53 -0.94 3.44
CA LYS A 48 14.89 0.26 4.23
C LYS A 48 13.77 0.73 5.16
N LEU A 49 12.58 0.14 5.09
CA LEU A 49 11.53 0.35 6.08
C LEU A 49 12.00 -0.16 7.45
N LYS A 50 11.70 0.61 8.50
CA LYS A 50 12.03 0.24 9.89
C LYS A 50 10.93 -0.56 10.58
N VAL A 51 9.92 -0.95 9.83
CA VAL A 51 8.68 -1.58 10.32
C VAL A 51 8.29 -2.74 9.40
N PRO A 52 7.43 -3.67 9.84
CA PRO A 52 6.93 -4.75 9.01
C PRO A 52 6.27 -4.26 7.73
N PHE A 53 6.44 -5.03 6.65
CA PHE A 53 5.94 -4.76 5.32
C PHE A 53 5.11 -5.92 4.80
N LEU A 54 3.91 -5.63 4.29
CA LEU A 54 3.03 -6.58 3.63
C LEU A 54 2.52 -6.01 2.32
N ALA A 55 2.62 -6.81 1.27
CA ALA A 55 2.22 -6.44 -0.08
C ALA A 55 1.30 -7.47 -0.72
N ILE A 56 0.65 -7.07 -1.78
CA ILE A 56 -0.02 -7.95 -2.73
C ILE A 56 0.48 -7.68 -4.14
N PHE A 57 0.27 -8.65 -5.03
CA PHE A 57 0.50 -8.45 -6.46
C PHE A 57 -0.60 -7.61 -7.09
N GLY A 58 -0.19 -6.72 -8.02
CA GLY A 58 -1.07 -6.04 -8.95
C GLY A 58 -1.06 -6.69 -10.34
N ASN A 59 -1.73 -6.07 -11.29
CA ASN A 59 -1.81 -6.61 -12.67
C ASN A 59 -0.55 -6.35 -13.52
N ASN A 60 0.36 -5.51 -13.04
CA ASN A 60 1.63 -5.23 -13.71
C ASN A 60 2.85 -5.83 -12.97
N ASP A 61 2.63 -6.84 -12.13
CA ASP A 61 3.68 -7.55 -11.42
C ASP A 61 3.91 -8.91 -12.08
N PHE A 62 4.94 -9.04 -12.91
CA PHE A 62 5.10 -10.18 -13.81
C PHE A 62 6.00 -11.30 -13.29
N ASP A 63 7.03 -10.98 -12.50
CA ASP A 63 7.95 -11.96 -11.94
C ASP A 63 7.60 -12.32 -10.49
N ILE A 64 6.58 -13.15 -10.32
CA ILE A 64 6.08 -13.59 -9.01
C ILE A 64 7.19 -14.23 -8.15
N TYR A 65 8.02 -15.08 -8.76
CA TYR A 65 9.10 -15.75 -8.04
C TYR A 65 10.18 -14.76 -7.58
N GLY A 66 10.59 -13.86 -8.47
CA GLY A 66 11.56 -12.81 -8.15
C GLY A 66 11.09 -11.89 -7.03
N PHE A 67 9.80 -11.50 -7.04
CA PHE A 67 9.21 -10.72 -5.95
C PHE A 67 9.24 -11.46 -4.61
N LYS A 68 8.77 -12.71 -4.56
CA LYS A 68 8.77 -13.52 -3.33
C LYS A 68 10.18 -13.63 -2.76
N LYS A 69 11.17 -13.99 -3.60
CA LYS A 69 12.57 -14.09 -3.20
C LYS A 69 13.15 -12.76 -2.71
N THR A 70 12.78 -11.64 -3.33
CA THR A 70 13.28 -10.31 -2.95
C THR A 70 12.71 -9.85 -1.61
N ILE A 71 11.41 -10.08 -1.39
CA ILE A 71 10.67 -9.53 -0.24
C ILE A 71 10.79 -10.41 1.01
N GLU A 72 11.00 -11.72 0.88
CA GLU A 72 11.00 -12.69 1.99
C GLU A 72 11.93 -12.34 3.18
N SER A 73 12.98 -11.57 2.95
CA SER A 73 13.93 -11.19 3.99
C SER A 73 13.48 -10.02 4.87
N PHE A 74 12.47 -9.25 4.44
CA PHE A 74 12.01 -8.06 5.17
C PHE A 74 10.48 -7.88 5.21
N GLY A 75 9.71 -8.76 4.56
CA GLY A 75 8.27 -8.66 4.50
C GLY A 75 7.59 -9.87 3.86
N ASN A 76 6.34 -9.69 3.50
CA ASN A 76 5.55 -10.73 2.84
C ASN A 76 4.80 -10.14 1.64
N ILE A 77 4.61 -10.97 0.60
CA ILE A 77 3.79 -10.63 -0.57
C ILE A 77 2.85 -11.79 -0.90
N TYR A 78 1.60 -11.46 -1.17
CA TYR A 78 0.51 -12.42 -1.38
C TYR A 78 -0.25 -12.14 -2.68
N ASP A 79 -1.00 -13.13 -3.14
CA ASP A 79 -1.96 -12.96 -4.22
C ASP A 79 -3.15 -12.10 -3.75
N ALA A 80 -3.66 -11.25 -4.62
CA ALA A 80 -4.87 -10.45 -4.36
C ALA A 80 -6.14 -11.26 -4.72
N PRO A 81 -7.25 -11.10 -3.99
CA PRO A 81 -7.40 -10.35 -2.74
C PRO A 81 -6.83 -11.09 -1.53
N TYR A 82 -6.30 -10.37 -0.56
CA TYR A 82 -5.74 -10.92 0.66
C TYR A 82 -6.46 -10.37 1.89
N GLU A 83 -6.97 -11.28 2.73
CA GLU A 83 -7.67 -10.95 3.98
C GLU A 83 -6.78 -11.26 5.18
N PHE A 84 -6.73 -10.35 6.14
CA PHE A 84 -5.94 -10.53 7.37
C PHE A 84 -6.49 -9.71 8.53
N LEU A 85 -6.02 -10.03 9.73
CA LEU A 85 -6.25 -9.26 10.94
C LEU A 85 -4.96 -8.53 11.32
N LEU A 86 -5.07 -7.24 11.63
CA LEU A 86 -4.00 -6.42 12.14
C LEU A 86 -4.58 -5.45 13.17
N ASP A 87 -3.97 -5.35 14.36
CA ASP A 87 -4.44 -4.50 15.46
C ASP A 87 -5.92 -4.73 15.83
N ASN A 88 -6.35 -6.00 15.85
CA ASN A 88 -7.74 -6.44 16.06
C ASN A 88 -8.76 -5.87 15.05
N LYS A 89 -8.30 -5.44 13.89
CA LYS A 89 -9.12 -4.96 12.78
C LYS A 89 -9.03 -5.90 11.60
N SER A 90 -10.14 -6.03 10.88
CA SER A 90 -10.22 -6.84 9.66
C SER A 90 -9.87 -6.01 8.42
N PHE A 91 -8.93 -6.50 7.63
CA PHE A 91 -8.48 -5.87 6.40
C PHE A 91 -8.79 -6.75 5.18
N LEU A 92 -9.23 -6.10 4.12
CA LEU A 92 -9.20 -6.62 2.76
C LEU A 92 -8.19 -5.79 1.96
N LEU A 93 -7.11 -6.43 1.50
CA LEU A 93 -6.11 -5.81 0.62
C LEU A 93 -6.30 -6.38 -0.78
N THR A 94 -6.59 -5.51 -1.74
CA THR A 94 -6.81 -5.90 -3.13
C THR A 94 -6.22 -4.87 -4.08
N HIS A 95 -5.79 -5.28 -5.29
CA HIS A 95 -5.30 -4.29 -6.24
C HIS A 95 -6.46 -3.58 -6.95
N ARG A 96 -7.43 -4.35 -7.42
CA ARG A 96 -8.66 -3.81 -8.05
C ARG A 96 -9.82 -3.88 -7.08
N LEU A 97 -10.51 -2.75 -6.88
CA LEU A 97 -11.71 -2.72 -6.04
C LEU A 97 -12.83 -3.57 -6.67
N PHE A 98 -13.51 -4.33 -5.83
CA PHE A 98 -14.71 -5.08 -6.16
C PHE A 98 -15.72 -4.97 -5.00
N THR A 99 -16.96 -5.40 -5.21
CA THR A 99 -17.96 -5.44 -4.13
C THR A 99 -17.73 -6.67 -3.27
N PRO A 100 -17.32 -6.51 -2.00
CA PRO A 100 -17.09 -7.66 -1.12
C PRO A 100 -18.40 -8.36 -0.74
N THR A 101 -18.31 -9.62 -0.35
CA THR A 101 -19.45 -10.42 0.14
C THR A 101 -19.71 -10.24 1.64
N LYS A 102 -18.76 -9.67 2.38
CA LYS A 102 -18.84 -9.39 3.82
C LYS A 102 -18.23 -8.03 4.16
N LYS A 103 -18.42 -7.59 5.40
CA LYS A 103 -17.84 -6.33 5.90
C LYS A 103 -16.42 -6.52 6.40
N TYR A 104 -15.63 -5.46 6.29
CA TYR A 104 -14.29 -5.29 6.85
C TYR A 104 -14.22 -3.96 7.61
N ASP A 105 -13.26 -3.83 8.52
CA ASP A 105 -12.96 -2.50 9.07
C ASP A 105 -12.34 -1.62 7.96
N TYR A 106 -11.41 -2.18 7.19
CA TYR A 106 -10.71 -1.46 6.13
C TYR A 106 -10.59 -2.27 4.84
N ILE A 107 -10.76 -1.58 3.71
CA ILE A 107 -10.54 -2.12 2.36
C ILE A 107 -9.50 -1.24 1.69
N ILE A 108 -8.31 -1.80 1.46
CA ILE A 108 -7.19 -1.08 0.86
C ILE A 108 -7.06 -1.54 -0.60
N TYR A 109 -6.95 -0.57 -1.53
CA TYR A 109 -6.84 -0.89 -2.96
C TYR A 109 -6.01 0.15 -3.72
N GLY A 110 -5.60 -0.18 -4.96
CA GLY A 110 -4.83 0.67 -5.86
C GLY A 110 -5.47 0.79 -7.23
N HIS A 111 -4.71 0.53 -8.29
CA HIS A 111 -5.11 0.39 -9.69
C HIS A 111 -5.68 1.65 -10.36
N THR A 112 -6.51 2.42 -9.70
CA THR A 112 -7.12 3.63 -10.31
C THR A 112 -6.15 4.79 -10.41
N HIS A 113 -5.05 4.75 -9.65
CA HIS A 113 -4.06 5.81 -9.48
C HIS A 113 -4.61 7.09 -8.83
N ARG A 114 -5.86 7.07 -8.39
CA ARG A 114 -6.55 8.24 -7.81
C ARG A 114 -6.71 8.06 -6.31
N PRO A 115 -6.17 8.97 -5.49
CA PRO A 115 -6.34 8.88 -4.04
C PRO A 115 -7.81 9.06 -3.65
N SER A 116 -8.25 8.26 -2.69
CA SER A 116 -9.65 8.27 -2.24
C SER A 116 -9.78 7.64 -0.86
N ILE A 117 -10.58 8.25 -0.01
CA ILE A 117 -11.00 7.70 1.29
C ILE A 117 -12.51 7.81 1.35
N LEU A 118 -13.20 6.66 1.45
CA LEU A 118 -14.67 6.58 1.45
C LEU A 118 -15.15 5.65 2.56
N LYS A 119 -16.09 6.14 3.37
CA LYS A 119 -16.83 5.29 4.31
C LYS A 119 -18.02 4.66 3.60
N THR A 120 -18.07 3.34 3.54
CA THR A 120 -19.10 2.57 2.85
C THR A 120 -19.80 1.59 3.78
N TYR A 121 -20.82 0.90 3.26
CA TYR A 121 -21.47 -0.21 3.99
C TYR A 121 -20.47 -1.34 4.32
N TYR A 122 -19.50 -1.57 3.43
CA TYR A 122 -18.54 -2.68 3.56
C TYR A 122 -17.31 -2.35 4.42
N GLY A 123 -17.09 -1.08 4.77
CA GLY A 123 -15.96 -0.61 5.57
C GLY A 123 -15.38 0.71 5.04
N ILE A 124 -14.29 1.15 5.64
CA ILE A 124 -13.55 2.32 5.17
C ILE A 124 -12.67 1.87 4.00
N GLN A 125 -12.95 2.38 2.81
CA GLN A 125 -12.19 2.13 1.59
C GLN A 125 -11.10 3.19 1.44
N ILE A 126 -9.85 2.76 1.23
CA ILE A 126 -8.68 3.64 1.10
C ILE A 126 -7.92 3.26 -0.16
N ASN A 127 -7.79 4.21 -1.08
CA ASN A 127 -6.83 4.16 -2.17
C ASN A 127 -5.80 5.27 -1.93
N PRO A 128 -4.52 4.94 -1.77
CA PRO A 128 -3.48 5.94 -1.52
C PRO A 128 -3.17 6.80 -2.75
N GLY A 129 -3.73 6.46 -3.92
CA GLY A 129 -3.31 7.01 -5.20
C GLY A 129 -2.07 6.30 -5.74
N GLU A 130 -1.39 6.91 -6.69
CA GLU A 130 -0.14 6.39 -7.24
C GLU A 130 1.07 7.00 -6.55
N THR A 131 1.94 6.17 -6.04
CA THR A 131 3.24 6.65 -5.51
C THR A 131 4.18 7.05 -6.65
N SER A 132 4.02 6.44 -7.81
CA SER A 132 4.89 6.71 -8.97
C SER A 132 4.74 8.12 -9.58
N GLY A 133 3.59 8.76 -9.44
CA GLY A 133 3.28 10.02 -10.14
C GLY A 133 3.19 9.89 -11.66
N ARG A 134 3.13 8.65 -12.17
CA ARG A 134 3.29 8.36 -13.61
C ARG A 134 2.08 8.78 -14.44
N ARG A 135 0.87 8.64 -13.91
CA ARG A 135 -0.37 8.83 -14.66
C ARG A 135 -0.96 10.23 -14.47
N TYR A 136 -0.96 10.72 -13.25
CA TYR A 136 -1.58 12.01 -12.90
C TYR A 136 -0.59 13.07 -12.41
N GLY A 137 0.71 12.74 -12.36
CA GLY A 137 1.77 13.68 -11.98
C GLY A 137 1.81 13.99 -10.48
N ARG A 138 1.03 13.30 -9.65
CA ARG A 138 1.02 13.45 -8.19
C ARG A 138 1.49 12.15 -7.53
N CYS A 139 2.46 12.27 -6.66
CA CYS A 139 3.03 11.15 -5.92
C CYS A 139 2.41 11.08 -4.55
N THR A 140 1.46 10.18 -4.34
CA THR A 140 0.68 10.13 -3.11
C THR A 140 0.90 8.84 -2.34
N VAL A 141 0.72 8.94 -1.02
CA VAL A 141 0.63 7.84 -0.06
C VAL A 141 -0.50 8.13 0.91
N ALA A 142 -0.90 7.15 1.71
CA ALA A 142 -1.85 7.37 2.79
C ALA A 142 -1.27 6.92 4.13
N THR A 143 -1.82 7.46 5.21
CA THR A 143 -1.70 6.88 6.55
C THR A 143 -3.09 6.55 7.09
N LEU A 144 -3.16 5.52 7.93
CA LEU A 144 -4.36 5.12 8.65
C LEU A 144 -4.01 4.93 10.11
N ASP A 145 -4.72 5.62 11.00
CA ASP A 145 -4.68 5.35 12.43
C ASP A 145 -5.89 4.48 12.84
N THR A 146 -5.63 3.22 13.18
CA THR A 146 -6.68 2.25 13.55
C THR A 146 -7.34 2.56 14.90
N SER A 147 -6.70 3.34 15.76
CA SER A 147 -7.26 3.71 17.08
C SER A 147 -8.34 4.79 16.94
N THR A 148 -8.21 5.68 15.97
CA THR A 148 -9.13 6.79 15.70
C THR A 148 -10.00 6.57 14.46
N ASN A 149 -9.69 5.55 13.64
CA ASN A 149 -10.22 5.33 12.30
C ASN A 149 -9.99 6.52 11.36
N ASN A 150 -8.92 7.30 11.61
CA ASN A 150 -8.56 8.42 10.76
C ASN A 150 -7.60 7.97 9.67
N ALA A 151 -7.93 8.31 8.42
CA ALA A 151 -7.07 8.07 7.27
C ALA A 151 -6.82 9.39 6.54
N GLU A 152 -5.58 9.60 6.08
CA GLU A 152 -5.14 10.83 5.43
C GLU A 152 -4.29 10.53 4.21
N ILE A 153 -4.44 11.35 3.16
CA ILE A 153 -3.63 11.29 1.94
C ILE A 153 -2.56 12.39 1.99
N PHE A 154 -1.33 12.02 1.64
CA PHE A 154 -0.19 12.93 1.58
C PHE A 154 0.37 12.97 0.15
N ASP A 155 0.72 14.17 -0.31
CA ASP A 155 1.41 14.38 -1.57
C ASP A 155 2.91 14.51 -1.28
N LEU A 156 3.68 13.50 -1.68
CA LEU A 156 5.11 13.41 -1.39
C LEU A 156 5.96 14.51 -2.05
N ASP A 157 5.41 15.26 -2.99
CA ASP A 157 6.12 16.38 -3.63
C ASP A 157 5.88 17.71 -2.91
N LEU A 158 4.94 17.73 -1.97
CA LEU A 158 4.62 18.91 -1.14
C LEU A 158 5.09 18.77 0.31
N GLU A 159 5.58 17.58 0.72
CA GLU A 159 6.04 17.27 2.07
C GLU A 159 7.56 17.54 2.25
#